data_846e09358577ad79c204410e979b9d2f
#
_entry.id   846e09358577ad79c204410e979b9d2f
#
_cell.length_a   1.000
_cell.length_b   1.000
_cell.length_c   1.000
_cell.angle_alpha   90.00
_cell.angle_beta   90.00
_cell.angle_gamma   90.00
#
_symmetry.space_group_name_H-M   'P 1'
#
loop_
_entity.id
_entity.type
_entity.pdbx_description
1 polymer ?
#
loop_
_entity_poly.entity_id
_entity_poly.type
_entity_poly.pdbx_seq_one_letter_code
_entity_poly.pdbx_strand_id
1 'polypeptide(L)'
;MSRAREERKLRRMRQFAKFRVTQLNLVPLVDTFVSIVFFALTTSTVGELAPVMPGVNLPQASVGMNALAQLTIGIGAEVTVANRPVMSTVDAATTASDDASQPLKIPVLYAELVKFADSLRTARGLAAGADLNMPLAIQGDKTMRFDLLSRFMQTARLAGFRRISLQVQRVSETEAD
;
A
#
# COMPACT_ATOMS: atom_id res chain seq x y z
N MET A 1 19.13 65.11 -47.41
CA MET A 1 19.17 63.63 -47.20
C MET A 1 18.95 63.16 -45.78
N SER A 2 18.50 63.99 -44.81
CA SER A 2 18.42 63.60 -43.36
C SER A 2 17.02 63.14 -42.93
N ARG A 3 15.92 63.70 -43.44
CA ARG A 3 14.55 63.42 -42.98
C ARG A 3 14.10 61.97 -43.14
N ALA A 4 14.44 61.34 -44.27
CA ALA A 4 14.07 59.92 -44.50
C ALA A 4 14.78 58.92 -43.55
N ARG A 5 15.95 59.27 -43.08
CA ARG A 5 16.69 58.47 -42.06
C ARG A 5 16.08 58.58 -40.66
N GLU A 6 15.59 59.74 -40.29
CA GLU A 6 14.93 60.01 -39.02
C GLU A 6 13.57 59.32 -38.95
N GLU A 7 12.80 59.37 -40.02
CA GLU A 7 11.52 58.67 -40.06
C GLU A 7 11.66 57.15 -39.94
N ARG A 8 12.70 56.58 -40.56
CA ARG A 8 12.99 55.13 -40.39
C ARG A 8 13.42 54.79 -38.95
N LYS A 9 14.16 55.63 -38.27
CA LYS A 9 14.51 55.47 -36.86
C LYS A 9 13.29 55.59 -35.96
N LEU A 10 12.42 56.54 -36.19
CA LEU A 10 11.18 56.71 -35.43
C LEU A 10 10.21 55.53 -35.61
N ARG A 11 10.11 54.99 -36.83
CA ARG A 11 9.31 53.77 -37.07
C ARG A 11 9.86 52.55 -36.36
N ARG A 12 11.19 52.37 -36.32
CA ARG A 12 11.82 51.29 -35.56
C ARG A 12 11.63 51.47 -34.06
N MET A 13 11.80 52.65 -33.52
CA MET A 13 11.55 52.89 -32.09
C MET A 13 10.09 52.65 -31.69
N ARG A 14 9.12 53.01 -32.56
CA ARG A 14 7.70 52.70 -32.32
C ARG A 14 7.39 51.21 -32.37
N GLN A 15 8.13 50.41 -33.17
CA GLN A 15 7.99 48.94 -33.15
C GLN A 15 8.57 48.32 -31.90
N PHE A 16 9.69 48.83 -31.37
CA PHE A 16 10.25 48.38 -30.12
C PHE A 16 9.41 48.80 -28.89
N ALA A 17 8.73 49.94 -28.95
CA ALA A 17 7.82 50.37 -27.88
C ALA A 17 6.53 49.53 -27.83
N LYS A 18 6.20 48.76 -28.88
CA LYS A 18 5.10 47.79 -28.88
C LYS A 18 5.43 46.47 -28.20
N PHE A 19 6.70 46.18 -27.94
CA PHE A 19 7.07 45.13 -27.03
C PHE A 19 6.85 45.63 -25.58
N ARG A 20 5.59 45.77 -25.20
CA ARG A 20 5.23 45.75 -23.80
C ARG A 20 5.71 44.43 -23.28
N VAL A 21 6.74 44.44 -22.45
CA VAL A 21 7.03 43.32 -21.58
C VAL A 21 5.72 43.11 -20.82
N THR A 22 4.94 42.14 -21.29
CA THR A 22 3.75 41.70 -20.57
C THR A 22 4.31 41.26 -19.20
N GLN A 23 4.06 42.09 -18.18
CA GLN A 23 4.42 41.68 -16.82
C GLN A 23 3.73 40.35 -16.63
N LEU A 24 4.53 39.28 -16.57
CA LEU A 24 4.03 37.95 -16.25
C LEU A 24 3.36 38.09 -14.90
N ASN A 25 2.04 38.03 -14.89
CA ASN A 25 1.31 38.00 -13.64
C ASN A 25 1.60 36.65 -12.97
N LEU A 26 2.52 36.64 -12.01
CA LEU A 26 2.94 35.44 -11.29
C LEU A 26 1.87 34.94 -10.32
N VAL A 27 0.87 35.77 -10.01
CA VAL A 27 -0.18 35.42 -9.05
C VAL A 27 -0.95 34.16 -9.44
N PRO A 28 -1.46 33.99 -10.69
CA PRO A 28 -2.14 32.77 -11.09
C PRO A 28 -1.23 31.54 -11.08
N LEU A 29 0.06 31.72 -11.34
CA LEU A 29 1.03 30.62 -11.35
C LEU A 29 1.32 30.14 -9.92
N VAL A 30 1.48 31.09 -8.98
CA VAL A 30 1.67 30.77 -7.55
C VAL A 30 0.42 30.11 -6.99
N ASP A 31 -0.77 30.60 -7.32
CA ASP A 31 -2.04 30.01 -6.87
C ASP A 31 -2.20 28.57 -7.35
N THR A 32 -1.95 28.31 -8.63
CA THR A 32 -1.96 26.95 -9.18
C THR A 32 -0.94 26.05 -8.48
N PHE A 33 0.27 26.56 -8.25
CA PHE A 33 1.32 25.81 -7.58
C PHE A 33 0.94 25.46 -6.14
N VAL A 34 0.45 26.45 -5.37
CA VAL A 34 0.00 26.25 -4.00
C VAL A 34 -1.15 25.26 -3.93
N SER A 35 -2.11 25.34 -4.85
CA SER A 35 -3.24 24.40 -4.94
C SER A 35 -2.76 22.97 -5.20
N ILE A 36 -1.79 22.78 -6.12
CA ILE A 36 -1.22 21.45 -6.41
C ILE A 36 -0.46 20.91 -5.20
N VAL A 37 0.36 21.74 -4.54
CA VAL A 37 1.10 21.33 -3.34
C VAL A 37 0.15 20.99 -2.20
N PHE A 38 -0.88 21.79 -1.98
CA PHE A 38 -1.89 21.50 -0.96
C PHE A 38 -2.64 20.20 -1.27
N PHE A 39 -3.05 20.00 -2.52
CA PHE A 39 -3.67 18.74 -2.95
C PHE A 39 -2.73 17.54 -2.75
N ALA A 40 -1.45 17.67 -3.13
CA ALA A 40 -0.47 16.62 -2.93
C ALA A 40 -0.26 16.31 -1.44
N LEU A 41 -0.22 17.32 -0.57
CA LEU A 41 -0.11 17.13 0.87
C LEU A 41 -1.35 16.45 1.45
N THR A 42 -2.57 16.85 1.05
CA THR A 42 -3.81 16.23 1.54
C THR A 42 -3.96 14.79 1.07
N THR A 43 -3.55 14.47 -0.15
CA THR A 43 -3.55 13.08 -0.65
C THR A 43 -2.45 12.22 -0.05
N SER A 44 -1.31 12.81 0.32
CA SER A 44 -0.21 12.08 0.98
C SER A 44 -0.49 11.77 2.46
N THR A 45 -1.35 12.54 3.13
CA THR A 45 -1.74 12.30 4.54
C THR A 45 -2.85 11.27 4.70
N VAL A 46 -3.52 10.87 3.63
CA VAL A 46 -4.33 9.65 3.64
C VAL A 46 -3.34 8.50 3.71
N GLY A 47 -2.92 8.15 4.95
CA GLY A 47 -2.06 7.01 5.19
C GLY A 47 -2.57 5.84 4.37
N GLU A 48 -1.69 5.18 3.63
CA GLU A 48 -2.04 3.96 2.89
C GLU A 48 -2.63 2.96 3.89
N LEU A 49 -3.94 3.05 4.07
CA LEU A 49 -4.69 2.00 4.74
C LEU A 49 -4.45 0.75 3.89
N ALA A 50 -3.86 -0.27 4.49
CA ALA A 50 -3.65 -1.52 3.79
C ALA A 50 -4.99 -1.94 3.17
N PRO A 51 -5.04 -2.19 1.85
CA PRO A 51 -6.29 -2.48 1.17
C PRO A 51 -6.94 -3.72 1.79
N VAL A 52 -8.24 -3.64 2.06
CA VAL A 52 -9.01 -4.80 2.50
C VAL A 52 -9.17 -5.74 1.31
N MET A 53 -8.84 -7.00 1.51
CA MET A 53 -8.97 -8.02 0.48
C MET A 53 -10.45 -8.24 0.12
N PRO A 54 -10.79 -8.41 -1.17
CA PRO A 54 -12.15 -8.71 -1.58
C PRO A 54 -12.72 -9.95 -0.88
N GLY A 55 -13.95 -9.86 -0.39
CA GLY A 55 -14.64 -10.99 0.25
C GLY A 55 -14.25 -11.28 1.69
N VAL A 56 -13.47 -10.41 2.34
CA VAL A 56 -13.12 -10.53 3.76
C VAL A 56 -13.87 -9.47 4.58
N ASN A 57 -14.73 -9.91 5.51
CA ASN A 57 -15.36 -9.05 6.50
C ASN A 57 -14.49 -9.02 7.76
N LEU A 58 -13.74 -7.96 7.95
CA LEU A 58 -12.83 -7.84 9.08
C LEU A 58 -13.57 -7.75 10.41
N PRO A 59 -13.04 -8.34 11.50
CA PRO A 59 -13.56 -8.13 12.83
C PRO A 59 -13.40 -6.65 13.23
N GLN A 60 -14.35 -6.15 14.02
CA GLN A 60 -14.35 -4.76 14.49
C GLN A 60 -13.57 -4.65 15.80
N ALA A 61 -12.81 -3.57 15.95
CA ALA A 61 -12.11 -3.23 17.19
C ALA A 61 -12.19 -1.73 17.45
N SER A 62 -12.42 -1.36 18.70
CA SER A 62 -12.43 0.04 19.17
C SER A 62 -11.01 0.61 19.36
N VAL A 63 -10.02 -0.27 19.58
CA VAL A 63 -8.63 0.10 19.80
C VAL A 63 -7.75 -0.60 18.77
N GLY A 64 -6.85 0.14 18.14
CA GLY A 64 -5.90 -0.40 17.18
C GLY A 64 -4.95 0.66 16.64
N MET A 65 -3.84 0.23 16.07
CA MET A 65 -2.91 1.08 15.33
C MET A 65 -3.29 1.06 13.86
N ASN A 66 -3.03 2.16 13.15
CA ASN A 66 -3.23 2.19 11.69
C ASN A 66 -2.39 1.10 11.02
N ALA A 67 -3.02 0.34 10.13
CA ALA A 67 -2.32 -0.66 9.34
C ALA A 67 -1.38 0.02 8.34
N LEU A 68 -0.09 -0.32 8.43
CA LEU A 68 0.89 0.11 7.43
C LEU A 68 0.82 -0.84 6.23
N ALA A 69 1.18 -0.34 5.04
CA ALA A 69 1.33 -1.18 3.85
C ALA A 69 2.37 -2.29 4.13
N GLN A 70 1.93 -3.53 4.10
CA GLN A 70 2.72 -4.72 4.46
C GLN A 70 2.23 -5.91 3.63
N LEU A 71 3.02 -6.99 3.62
CA LEU A 71 2.56 -8.24 3.03
C LEU A 71 1.29 -8.70 3.74
N THR A 72 0.24 -8.96 2.97
CA THR A 72 -1.07 -9.33 3.52
C THR A 72 -1.48 -10.73 3.08
N ILE A 73 -1.94 -11.52 4.04
CA ILE A 73 -2.69 -12.77 3.80
C ILE A 73 -4.17 -12.47 4.05
N GLY A 74 -4.99 -12.59 3.03
CA GLY A 74 -6.45 -12.49 3.13
C GLY A 74 -7.08 -13.87 3.28
N ILE A 75 -7.96 -14.05 4.25
CA ILE A 75 -8.67 -15.30 4.52
C ILE A 75 -10.18 -15.01 4.45
N GLY A 76 -10.73 -15.20 3.26
CA GLY A 76 -12.16 -15.12 2.96
C GLY A 76 -12.70 -16.45 2.50
N ALA A 77 -13.42 -16.51 1.40
CA ALA A 77 -13.79 -17.76 0.73
C ALA A 77 -12.55 -18.46 0.16
N GLU A 78 -11.60 -17.67 -0.32
CA GLU A 78 -10.28 -18.11 -0.77
C GLU A 78 -9.19 -17.47 0.09
N VAL A 79 -8.07 -18.18 0.22
CA VAL A 79 -6.87 -17.68 0.85
C VAL A 79 -6.03 -16.96 -0.21
N THR A 80 -5.71 -15.72 0.03
CA THR A 80 -4.89 -14.89 -0.86
C THR A 80 -3.60 -14.47 -0.18
N VAL A 81 -2.50 -14.46 -0.92
CA VAL A 81 -1.20 -13.93 -0.48
C VAL A 81 -0.79 -12.83 -1.45
N ALA A 82 -0.54 -11.63 -0.94
CA ALA A 82 -0.23 -10.46 -1.77
C ALA A 82 -1.25 -10.27 -2.92
N ASN A 83 -2.53 -10.41 -2.63
CA ASN A 83 -3.66 -10.31 -3.57
C ASN A 83 -3.72 -11.40 -4.66
N ARG A 84 -3.00 -12.50 -4.50
CA ARG A 84 -3.04 -13.66 -5.40
C ARG A 84 -3.75 -14.82 -4.71
N PRO A 85 -4.76 -15.45 -5.29
CA PRO A 85 -5.40 -16.63 -4.72
C PRO A 85 -4.41 -17.80 -4.71
N VAL A 86 -4.37 -18.52 -3.59
CA VAL A 86 -3.47 -19.65 -3.36
C VAL A 86 -4.24 -20.94 -3.22
N MET A 87 -5.30 -20.95 -2.42
CA MET A 87 -6.11 -22.13 -2.14
C MET A 87 -7.48 -21.73 -1.58
N SER A 88 -8.44 -22.66 -1.53
CA SER A 88 -9.69 -22.39 -0.83
C SER A 88 -9.52 -22.43 0.68
N THR A 89 -10.32 -21.67 1.41
CA THR A 89 -10.30 -21.69 2.89
C THR A 89 -10.74 -23.03 3.47
N VAL A 90 -11.62 -23.74 2.75
CA VAL A 90 -12.06 -25.09 3.12
C VAL A 90 -10.89 -26.07 3.03
N ASP A 91 -10.12 -26.02 1.95
CA ASP A 91 -8.91 -26.84 1.80
C ASP A 91 -7.87 -26.52 2.86
N ALA A 92 -7.67 -25.23 3.18
CA ALA A 92 -6.77 -24.81 4.24
C ALA A 92 -7.17 -25.37 5.62
N ALA A 93 -8.47 -25.50 5.88
CA ALA A 93 -8.98 -26.05 7.13
C ALA A 93 -8.83 -27.59 7.21
N THR A 94 -8.99 -28.29 6.09
CA THR A 94 -9.03 -29.76 6.04
C THR A 94 -7.69 -30.39 5.72
N THR A 95 -6.78 -29.67 5.05
CA THR A 95 -5.45 -30.21 4.68
C THR A 95 -4.63 -30.56 5.93
N ALA A 96 -4.22 -31.82 6.02
CA ALA A 96 -3.29 -32.26 7.05
C ALA A 96 -1.89 -31.68 6.83
N SER A 97 -1.14 -31.54 7.90
CA SER A 97 0.29 -31.20 7.82
C SER A 97 1.08 -32.35 7.21
N ASP A 98 2.07 -32.02 6.38
CA ASP A 98 3.07 -32.94 5.84
C ASP A 98 4.18 -33.30 6.86
N ASP A 99 4.20 -32.62 8.00
CA ASP A 99 5.21 -32.79 9.06
C ASP A 99 4.53 -33.06 10.40
N ALA A 100 4.75 -34.25 10.94
CA ALA A 100 4.19 -34.66 12.23
C ALA A 100 4.69 -33.80 13.40
N SER A 101 5.88 -33.19 13.30
CA SER A 101 6.41 -32.28 14.29
C SER A 101 5.75 -30.89 14.26
N GLN A 102 5.02 -30.58 13.18
CA GLN A 102 4.38 -29.29 12.95
C GLN A 102 2.91 -29.46 12.50
N PRO A 103 2.04 -29.97 13.38
CA PRO A 103 0.69 -30.38 13.00
C PRO A 103 -0.22 -29.24 12.49
N LEU A 104 0.15 -27.99 12.81
CA LEU A 104 -0.60 -26.80 12.39
C LEU A 104 -0.15 -26.22 11.04
N LYS A 105 0.92 -26.74 10.43
CA LYS A 105 1.45 -26.25 9.16
C LYS A 105 0.49 -26.57 8.02
N ILE A 106 0.26 -25.57 7.15
CA ILE A 106 -0.50 -25.71 5.90
C ILE A 106 0.52 -25.78 4.76
N PRO A 107 0.75 -26.97 4.14
CA PRO A 107 1.89 -27.16 3.21
C PRO A 107 1.86 -26.25 1.98
N VAL A 108 0.69 -26.09 1.36
CA VAL A 108 0.52 -25.24 0.17
C VAL A 108 0.82 -23.76 0.47
N LEU A 109 0.25 -23.25 1.56
CA LEU A 109 0.50 -21.88 2.00
C LEU A 109 1.97 -21.68 2.37
N TYR A 110 2.56 -22.64 3.06
CA TYR A 110 3.99 -22.59 3.43
C TYR A 110 4.89 -22.47 2.20
N ALA A 111 4.65 -23.29 1.17
CA ALA A 111 5.42 -23.26 -0.06
C ALA A 111 5.35 -21.89 -0.77
N GLU A 112 4.16 -21.28 -0.83
CA GLU A 112 3.98 -19.95 -1.43
C GLU A 112 4.63 -18.84 -0.57
N LEU A 113 4.51 -18.90 0.74
CA LEU A 113 5.14 -17.93 1.63
C LEU A 113 6.67 -18.01 1.58
N VAL A 114 7.25 -19.21 1.46
CA VAL A 114 8.71 -19.38 1.31
C VAL A 114 9.18 -18.79 0.00
N LYS A 115 8.52 -19.06 -1.14
CA LYS A 115 8.86 -18.44 -2.43
C LYS A 115 8.83 -16.92 -2.35
N PHE A 116 7.82 -16.37 -1.69
CA PHE A 116 7.70 -14.94 -1.49
C PHE A 116 8.79 -14.39 -0.57
N ALA A 117 9.09 -15.10 0.51
CA ALA A 117 10.16 -14.76 1.44
C ALA A 117 11.53 -14.76 0.75
N ASP A 118 11.81 -15.74 -0.09
CA ASP A 118 13.07 -15.83 -0.83
C ASP A 118 13.22 -14.72 -1.89
N SER A 119 12.14 -14.37 -2.58
CA SER A 119 12.14 -13.23 -3.50
C SER A 119 12.45 -11.91 -2.77
N LEU A 120 11.91 -11.72 -1.57
CA LEU A 120 12.19 -10.55 -0.74
C LEU A 120 13.61 -10.54 -0.18
N ARG A 121 14.14 -11.70 0.22
CA ARG A 121 15.54 -11.84 0.67
C ARG A 121 16.49 -11.45 -0.45
N THR A 122 16.25 -11.96 -1.66
CA THR A 122 17.04 -11.64 -2.85
C THR A 122 16.97 -10.15 -3.18
N ALA A 123 15.78 -9.55 -3.16
CA ALA A 123 15.59 -8.12 -3.43
C ALA A 123 16.29 -7.22 -2.40
N ARG A 124 16.50 -7.70 -1.16
CA ARG A 124 17.16 -6.98 -0.07
C ARG A 124 18.62 -7.36 0.13
N GLY A 125 19.16 -8.27 -0.66
CA GLY A 125 20.54 -8.77 -0.50
C GLY A 125 20.77 -9.55 0.79
N LEU A 126 19.73 -10.17 1.35
CA LEU A 126 19.82 -10.96 2.58
C LEU A 126 20.24 -12.42 2.26
N ALA A 127 20.93 -13.05 3.19
CA ALA A 127 21.28 -14.47 3.07
C ALA A 127 20.04 -15.37 3.03
N ALA A 128 20.15 -16.52 2.37
CA ALA A 128 19.11 -17.54 2.37
C ALA A 128 18.79 -17.98 3.81
N GLY A 129 17.50 -18.02 4.16
CA GLY A 129 17.05 -18.38 5.51
C GLY A 129 17.15 -17.27 6.57
N ALA A 130 17.66 -16.07 6.23
CA ALA A 130 17.67 -14.95 7.14
C ALA A 130 16.24 -14.55 7.56
N ASP A 131 16.09 -14.17 8.83
CA ASP A 131 14.80 -13.70 9.34
C ASP A 131 14.35 -12.43 8.61
N LEU A 132 13.14 -12.48 8.07
CA LEU A 132 12.49 -11.32 7.51
C LEU A 132 11.90 -10.49 8.65
N ASN A 133 12.58 -9.40 9.03
CA ASN A 133 12.02 -8.43 9.98
C ASN A 133 10.96 -7.54 9.30
N MET A 134 10.12 -8.15 8.48
CA MET A 134 9.03 -7.50 7.77
C MET A 134 7.70 -7.87 8.42
N PRO A 135 6.82 -6.88 8.66
CA PRO A 135 5.51 -7.16 9.18
C PRO A 135 4.66 -7.89 8.13
N LEU A 136 3.98 -8.95 8.57
CA LEU A 136 2.98 -9.67 7.82
C LEU A 136 1.61 -9.38 8.44
N ALA A 137 0.65 -8.95 7.64
CA ALA A 137 -0.71 -8.78 8.09
C ALA A 137 -1.57 -9.99 7.73
N ILE A 138 -2.43 -10.39 8.63
CA ILE A 138 -3.47 -11.37 8.38
C ILE A 138 -4.82 -10.65 8.45
N GLN A 139 -5.58 -10.69 7.36
CA GLN A 139 -6.96 -10.24 7.27
C GLN A 139 -7.85 -11.47 7.32
N GLY A 140 -8.45 -11.75 8.46
CA GLY A 140 -9.38 -12.84 8.64
C GLY A 140 -10.82 -12.34 8.68
N ASP A 141 -11.76 -13.14 8.16
CA ASP A 141 -13.18 -12.87 8.33
C ASP A 141 -13.57 -12.95 9.81
N LYS A 142 -14.52 -12.11 10.24
CA LYS A 142 -15.00 -12.06 11.63
C LYS A 142 -15.60 -13.39 12.13
N THR A 143 -16.03 -14.24 11.22
CA THR A 143 -16.63 -15.55 11.52
C THR A 143 -15.61 -16.68 11.55
N MET A 144 -14.33 -16.39 11.24
CA MET A 144 -13.27 -17.38 11.16
C MET A 144 -12.98 -18.01 12.53
N ARG A 145 -12.83 -19.34 12.57
CA ARG A 145 -12.47 -20.07 13.78
C ARG A 145 -11.02 -19.77 14.19
N PHE A 146 -10.79 -19.66 15.47
CA PHE A 146 -9.48 -19.35 16.03
C PHE A 146 -8.42 -20.44 15.74
N ASP A 147 -8.83 -21.72 15.73
CA ASP A 147 -7.92 -22.82 15.38
C ASP A 147 -7.37 -22.68 13.95
N LEU A 148 -8.20 -22.27 12.99
CA LEU A 148 -7.75 -22.00 11.64
C LEU A 148 -6.80 -20.79 11.59
N LEU A 149 -7.12 -19.69 12.28
CA LEU A 149 -6.23 -18.53 12.40
C LEU A 149 -4.86 -18.93 12.96
N SER A 150 -4.85 -19.76 14.00
CA SER A 150 -3.61 -20.26 14.61
C SER A 150 -2.75 -21.06 13.63
N ARG A 151 -3.37 -21.83 12.73
CA ARG A 151 -2.67 -22.55 11.65
C ARG A 151 -1.99 -21.58 10.68
N PHE A 152 -2.69 -20.51 10.26
CA PHE A 152 -2.11 -19.49 9.40
C PHE A 152 -0.93 -18.78 10.06
N MET A 153 -1.08 -18.38 11.32
CA MET A 153 -0.02 -17.71 12.07
C MET A 153 1.21 -18.61 12.22
N GLN A 154 1.01 -19.89 12.56
CA GLN A 154 2.10 -20.85 12.69
C GLN A 154 2.82 -21.08 11.35
N THR A 155 2.06 -21.27 10.27
CA THR A 155 2.61 -21.44 8.92
C THR A 155 3.45 -20.22 8.50
N ALA A 156 2.97 -19.02 8.77
CA ALA A 156 3.68 -17.79 8.47
C ALA A 156 5.00 -17.67 9.28
N ARG A 157 4.97 -18.04 10.57
CA ARG A 157 6.18 -18.09 11.40
C ARG A 157 7.23 -19.06 10.86
N LEU A 158 6.81 -20.23 10.44
CA LEU A 158 7.69 -21.25 9.84
C LEU A 158 8.31 -20.76 8.52
N ALA A 159 7.61 -19.95 7.75
CA ALA A 159 8.13 -19.32 6.52
C ALA A 159 9.13 -18.16 6.80
N GLY A 160 9.36 -17.79 8.08
CA GLY A 160 10.34 -16.78 8.47
C GLY A 160 9.76 -15.40 8.80
N PHE A 161 8.44 -15.24 8.84
CA PHE A 161 7.80 -13.99 9.22
C PHE A 161 7.60 -13.94 10.74
N ARG A 162 8.41 -13.14 11.44
CA ARG A 162 8.33 -13.02 12.91
C ARG A 162 7.33 -11.98 13.40
N ARG A 163 7.09 -10.95 12.62
CA ARG A 163 6.18 -9.85 12.96
C ARG A 163 4.83 -10.07 12.26
N ILE A 164 3.92 -10.74 12.94
CA ILE A 164 2.58 -11.03 12.43
C ILE A 164 1.59 -10.12 13.15
N SER A 165 0.75 -9.42 12.40
CA SER A 165 -0.33 -8.57 12.89
C SER A 165 -1.67 -9.03 12.33
N LEU A 166 -2.70 -8.97 13.14
CA LEU A 166 -4.07 -9.18 12.70
C LEU A 166 -4.68 -7.82 12.34
N GLN A 167 -5.22 -7.70 11.16
CA GLN A 167 -5.95 -6.50 10.74
C GLN A 167 -7.42 -6.61 11.15
N VAL A 168 -7.90 -5.53 11.75
CA VAL A 168 -9.27 -5.39 12.22
C VAL A 168 -9.85 -4.06 11.72
N GLN A 169 -11.15 -4.01 11.51
CA GLN A 169 -11.84 -2.78 11.17
C GLN A 169 -12.05 -1.94 12.45
N ARG A 170 -11.63 -0.68 12.42
CA ARG A 170 -11.88 0.23 13.54
C ARG A 170 -13.33 0.71 13.50
N VAL A 171 -14.05 0.57 14.61
CA VAL A 171 -15.34 1.20 14.80
C VAL A 171 -15.09 2.62 15.33
N SER A 172 -15.57 3.64 14.61
CA SER A 172 -15.67 4.99 15.16
C SER A 172 -16.80 5.00 16.19
N GLU A 173 -16.56 5.55 17.38
CA GLU A 173 -17.54 5.63 18.49
C GLU A 173 -18.85 6.39 18.14
N THR A 174 -18.99 6.86 16.90
CA THR A 174 -20.14 7.68 16.46
C THR A 174 -21.37 6.84 16.05
N GLU A 175 -21.27 5.51 16.00
CA GLU A 175 -22.40 4.63 15.60
C GLU A 175 -22.99 3.81 16.77
N ALA A 176 -22.70 4.18 18.01
CA ALA A 176 -23.16 3.46 19.20
C ALA A 176 -24.28 4.21 19.96
N ASP A 177 -25.12 4.99 19.24
CA ASP A 177 -26.34 5.59 19.81
C ASP A 177 -27.59 5.16 19.05
#